data_3d493b1771454cd7da20bee5c8734f4c
#
_entry.id   3d493b1771454cd7da20bee5c8734f4c
#
_cell.length_a   1.000
_cell.length_b   1.000
_cell.length_c   1.000
_cell.angle_alpha   90.00
_cell.angle_beta   90.00
_cell.angle_gamma   90.00
#
_symmetry.space_group_name_H-M   'P 1'
#
loop_
_entity.id
_entity.type
_entity.pdbx_description
1 polymer ?
#
loop_
_entity_poly.entity_id
_entity_poly.type
_entity_poly.pdbx_seq_one_letter_code
_entity_poly.pdbx_strand_id
1 'polypeptide(L)'
;MKNLLLFLALSGTVLLTSCEGDPGPPGPPGEPGINILGQVFEVTVNFTPGNGFSQIVDFPSNVEVFESDVVLVYLLEDVIPGSGGSIDVWSQLPQTFFIGNNTLLYSFDHTFLDVRLFLDGNFDLSTLGSAFTDNQTFRIAVVPSEFADADMSMIELLETINLDVTDIQIIGN
;
A
#
# COMPACT_ATOMS: atom_id res chain seq x y z
N MET A 1 -37.71 15.58 -74.21
CA MET A 1 -36.52 14.92 -73.63
C MET A 1 -35.86 15.77 -72.55
N LYS A 2 -35.73 17.09 -72.65
CA LYS A 2 -35.16 17.95 -71.60
C LYS A 2 -35.90 17.91 -70.26
N ASN A 3 -37.25 17.88 -70.32
CA ASN A 3 -38.05 17.86 -69.09
C ASN A 3 -38.02 16.50 -68.36
N LEU A 4 -37.83 15.42 -69.10
CA LEU A 4 -37.71 14.06 -68.53
C LEU A 4 -36.40 13.88 -67.75
N LEU A 5 -35.32 14.48 -68.24
CA LEU A 5 -34.03 14.48 -67.55
C LEU A 5 -34.03 15.34 -66.23
N LEU A 6 -34.82 16.44 -66.23
CA LEU A 6 -35.03 17.29 -65.12
C LEU A 6 -35.82 16.58 -63.96
N PHE A 7 -36.85 15.81 -64.33
CA PHE A 7 -37.58 14.99 -63.37
C PHE A 7 -36.76 13.83 -62.83
N LEU A 8 -35.88 13.24 -63.63
CA LEU A 8 -34.99 12.15 -63.19
C LEU A 8 -33.91 12.67 -62.26
N ALA A 9 -33.40 13.89 -62.47
CA ALA A 9 -32.42 14.53 -61.60
C ALA A 9 -33.03 14.96 -60.25
N LEU A 10 -34.28 15.45 -60.24
CA LEU A 10 -34.99 15.85 -59.06
C LEU A 10 -35.43 14.67 -58.18
N SER A 11 -35.79 13.51 -58.80
CA SER A 11 -36.12 12.30 -58.05
C SER A 11 -34.91 11.61 -57.39
N GLY A 12 -33.70 11.79 -57.96
CA GLY A 12 -32.44 11.23 -57.40
C GLY A 12 -31.96 11.91 -56.12
N THR A 13 -32.32 13.18 -55.91
CA THR A 13 -31.86 13.93 -54.71
C THR A 13 -32.67 13.63 -53.42
N VAL A 14 -33.89 13.10 -53.57
CA VAL A 14 -34.75 12.77 -52.43
C VAL A 14 -34.38 11.45 -51.73
N LEU A 15 -33.62 10.59 -52.40
CA LEU A 15 -33.24 9.27 -51.87
C LEU A 15 -31.96 9.26 -51.00
N LEU A 16 -31.32 10.42 -50.84
CA LEU A 16 -30.10 10.55 -50.05
C LEU A 16 -30.29 11.14 -48.65
N THR A 17 -31.54 11.36 -48.22
CA THR A 17 -31.80 11.66 -46.81
C THR A 17 -31.67 10.37 -46.04
N SER A 18 -30.44 10.01 -45.72
CA SER A 18 -30.13 9.00 -44.72
C SER A 18 -30.66 9.48 -43.38
N CYS A 19 -31.66 8.82 -42.81
CA CYS A 19 -31.99 8.99 -41.41
C CYS A 19 -30.76 8.53 -40.61
N GLU A 20 -29.99 9.46 -40.08
CA GLU A 20 -29.16 9.17 -38.94
C GLU A 20 -30.10 8.79 -37.79
N GLY A 21 -30.05 7.54 -37.37
CA GLY A 21 -30.78 7.10 -36.18
C GLY A 21 -30.29 7.88 -34.96
N ASP A 22 -31.18 8.13 -34.02
CA ASP A 22 -30.82 8.79 -32.76
C ASP A 22 -29.64 8.11 -32.13
N PRO A 23 -28.66 8.85 -31.58
CA PRO A 23 -27.58 8.26 -30.79
C PRO A 23 -28.18 7.37 -29.71
N GLY A 24 -27.66 6.17 -29.55
CA GLY A 24 -28.09 5.27 -28.49
C GLY A 24 -27.95 5.96 -27.13
N PRO A 25 -28.74 5.55 -26.13
CA PRO A 25 -28.64 6.11 -24.77
C PRO A 25 -27.20 5.99 -24.26
N PRO A 26 -26.73 6.98 -23.50
CA PRO A 26 -25.43 6.87 -22.83
C PRO A 26 -25.34 5.55 -22.09
N GLY A 27 -24.17 4.92 -22.11
CA GLY A 27 -23.89 3.73 -21.29
C GLY A 27 -24.14 4.03 -19.80
N PRO A 28 -24.44 3.01 -18.99
CA PRO A 28 -24.58 3.19 -17.56
C PRO A 28 -23.30 3.84 -17.00
N PRO A 29 -23.42 4.67 -15.95
CA PRO A 29 -22.26 5.17 -15.24
C PRO A 29 -21.34 4.01 -14.88
N GLY A 30 -20.01 4.20 -15.00
CA GLY A 30 -19.05 3.23 -14.49
C GLY A 30 -19.35 2.91 -13.03
N GLU A 31 -19.08 1.70 -12.61
CA GLU A 31 -19.19 1.32 -11.21
C GLU A 31 -18.37 2.30 -10.36
N PRO A 32 -18.85 2.68 -9.15
CA PRO A 32 -18.05 3.46 -8.23
C PRO A 32 -16.70 2.76 -8.06
N GLY A 33 -15.60 3.51 -8.13
CA GLY A 33 -14.29 2.97 -7.86
C GLY A 33 -14.32 2.25 -6.51
N ILE A 34 -13.73 1.06 -6.46
CA ILE A 34 -13.58 0.32 -5.20
C ILE A 34 -12.71 1.21 -4.31
N ASN A 35 -13.24 1.63 -3.17
CA ASN A 35 -12.43 2.26 -2.14
C ASN A 35 -11.55 1.15 -1.56
N ILE A 36 -10.33 1.04 -2.07
CA ILE A 36 -9.33 0.13 -1.55
C ILE A 36 -8.83 0.78 -0.27
N LEU A 37 -9.42 0.38 0.84
CA LEU A 37 -8.91 0.74 2.15
C LEU A 37 -7.75 -0.21 2.48
N GLY A 38 -6.57 0.07 1.94
CA GLY A 38 -5.36 -0.39 2.55
C GLY A 38 -5.35 0.14 3.98
N GLN A 39 -5.04 -0.71 4.94
CA GLN A 39 -5.05 -0.32 6.35
C GLN A 39 -3.60 -0.24 6.82
N VAL A 40 -3.23 0.89 7.41
CA VAL A 40 -1.87 1.12 7.92
C VAL A 40 -1.96 1.52 9.39
N PHE A 41 -1.11 0.92 10.20
CA PHE A 41 -0.97 1.27 11.61
C PHE A 41 0.49 1.23 12.06
N GLU A 42 0.79 1.95 13.13
CA GLU A 42 2.12 1.99 13.73
C GLU A 42 2.12 1.30 15.09
N VAL A 43 3.25 0.66 15.39
CA VAL A 43 3.52 0.05 16.69
C VAL A 43 4.97 0.32 17.11
N THR A 44 5.18 0.58 18.38
CA THR A 44 6.52 0.68 18.96
C THR A 44 6.76 -0.52 19.88
N VAL A 45 7.84 -1.25 19.64
CA VAL A 45 8.16 -2.49 20.37
C VAL A 45 9.56 -2.45 20.96
N ASN A 46 9.79 -3.30 21.96
CA ASN A 46 11.10 -3.53 22.54
C ASN A 46 11.51 -4.99 22.35
N PHE A 47 12.72 -5.19 21.85
CA PHE A 47 13.33 -6.52 21.72
C PHE A 47 14.23 -6.79 22.91
N THR A 48 13.93 -7.84 23.65
CA THR A 48 14.64 -8.19 24.88
C THR A 48 14.99 -9.66 24.93
N PRO A 49 15.99 -10.07 25.72
CA PRO A 49 16.22 -11.50 25.97
C PRO A 49 14.99 -12.22 26.52
N GLY A 50 14.15 -11.50 27.28
CA GLY A 50 12.94 -12.05 27.89
C GLY A 50 11.85 -12.44 26.91
N ASN A 51 11.73 -11.73 25.78
CA ASN A 51 10.82 -12.07 24.69
C ASN A 51 11.51 -12.80 23.52
N GLY A 52 12.78 -13.21 23.70
CA GLY A 52 13.57 -13.89 22.68
C GLY A 52 13.85 -13.01 21.45
N PHE A 53 13.94 -11.69 21.65
CA PHE A 53 14.09 -10.68 20.58
C PHE A 53 12.99 -10.78 19.50
N SER A 54 11.77 -11.11 19.95
CA SER A 54 10.60 -11.28 19.08
C SER A 54 9.36 -10.71 19.75
N GLN A 55 8.50 -10.05 18.98
CA GLN A 55 7.25 -9.47 19.45
C GLN A 55 6.12 -9.82 18.52
N ILE A 56 5.02 -10.36 19.06
CA ILE A 56 3.77 -10.57 18.33
C ILE A 56 2.91 -9.31 18.50
N VAL A 57 2.37 -8.84 17.40
CA VAL A 57 1.48 -7.68 17.29
C VAL A 57 0.18 -8.15 16.66
N ASP A 58 -0.89 -8.19 17.43
CA ASP A 58 -2.22 -8.50 16.91
C ASP A 58 -2.70 -7.38 15.99
N PHE A 59 -3.44 -7.73 14.92
CA PHE A 59 -4.08 -6.70 14.11
C PHE A 59 -5.16 -5.98 14.93
N PRO A 60 -5.26 -4.64 14.80
CA PRO A 60 -6.33 -3.89 15.45
C PRO A 60 -7.70 -4.44 15.08
N SER A 61 -8.65 -4.42 16.00
CA SER A 61 -9.99 -4.97 15.79
C SER A 61 -10.81 -4.30 14.68
N ASN A 62 -10.39 -3.12 14.24
CA ASN A 62 -10.95 -2.39 13.11
C ASN A 62 -10.22 -2.67 11.79
N VAL A 63 -9.15 -3.49 11.80
CA VAL A 63 -8.41 -3.96 10.63
C VAL A 63 -8.89 -5.35 10.27
N GLU A 64 -9.50 -5.50 9.12
CA GLU A 64 -9.92 -6.80 8.58
C GLU A 64 -8.81 -7.31 7.65
N VAL A 65 -8.31 -8.51 7.91
CA VAL A 65 -7.21 -9.13 7.15
C VAL A 65 -7.69 -10.45 6.58
N PHE A 66 -7.54 -10.61 5.28
CA PHE A 66 -7.84 -11.85 4.57
C PHE A 66 -6.56 -12.64 4.29
N GLU A 67 -6.66 -13.96 4.12
CA GLU A 67 -5.50 -14.81 3.78
C GLU A 67 -4.83 -14.44 2.45
N SER A 68 -5.56 -13.76 1.56
CA SER A 68 -5.05 -13.27 0.27
C SER A 68 -4.30 -11.95 0.37
N ASP A 69 -4.44 -11.22 1.47
CA ASP A 69 -3.86 -9.89 1.61
C ASP A 69 -2.35 -9.97 1.81
N VAL A 70 -1.66 -8.94 1.35
CA VAL A 70 -0.22 -8.79 1.52
C VAL A 70 0.03 -7.88 2.71
N VAL A 71 0.87 -8.34 3.64
CA VAL A 71 1.34 -7.53 4.76
C VAL A 71 2.72 -7.00 4.43
N LEU A 72 2.86 -5.68 4.46
CA LEU A 72 4.14 -4.98 4.30
C LEU A 72 4.51 -4.34 5.63
N VAL A 73 5.78 -4.43 6.00
CA VAL A 73 6.29 -3.88 7.26
C VAL A 73 7.47 -2.98 6.99
N TYR A 74 7.47 -1.80 7.59
CA TYR A 74 8.53 -0.81 7.47
C TYR A 74 9.06 -0.44 8.86
N LEU A 75 10.37 -0.36 8.97
CA LEU A 75 11.07 0.13 10.16
C LEU A 75 11.30 1.64 10.03
N LEU A 76 10.99 2.42 11.07
CA LEU A 76 11.45 3.80 11.20
C LEU A 76 12.96 3.78 11.45
N GLU A 77 13.75 4.01 10.41
CA GLU A 77 15.21 3.91 10.47
C GLU A 77 15.85 5.21 10.97
N ASP A 78 15.28 6.35 10.60
CA ASP A 78 15.82 7.67 10.97
C ASP A 78 14.71 8.73 10.96
N VAL A 79 14.98 9.85 11.61
CA VAL A 79 14.15 11.05 11.58
C VAL A 79 15.04 12.25 11.28
N ILE A 80 14.92 12.79 10.08
CA ILE A 80 15.78 13.87 9.59
C ILE A 80 15.10 15.24 9.66
N PRO A 81 15.85 16.35 9.83
CA PRO A 81 15.30 17.69 9.77
C PRO A 81 14.76 18.04 8.38
N GLY A 82 13.53 18.58 8.31
CA GLY A 82 12.91 19.09 7.09
C GLY A 82 12.54 20.57 7.21
N SER A 83 12.19 21.20 6.11
CA SER A 83 11.83 22.63 6.04
C SER A 83 10.50 22.98 6.73
N GLY A 84 9.65 21.98 7.00
CA GLY A 84 8.34 22.11 7.65
C GLY A 84 8.18 21.27 8.92
N GLY A 85 9.25 20.64 9.42
CA GLY A 85 9.23 19.72 10.57
C GLY A 85 10.20 18.57 10.38
N SER A 86 10.05 17.52 11.15
CA SER A 86 10.82 16.27 10.96
C SER A 86 10.27 15.46 9.79
N ILE A 87 11.16 14.72 9.14
CA ILE A 87 10.83 13.78 8.06
C ILE A 87 11.26 12.39 8.51
N ASP A 88 10.31 11.48 8.57
CA ASP A 88 10.56 10.08 8.93
C ASP A 88 11.14 9.33 7.74
N VAL A 89 12.16 8.53 8.00
CA VAL A 89 12.82 7.66 7.01
C VAL A 89 12.42 6.22 7.28
N TRP A 90 11.67 5.64 6.37
CA TRP A 90 11.13 4.29 6.49
C TRP A 90 11.85 3.32 5.58
N SER A 91 12.27 2.18 6.11
CA SER A 91 12.90 1.09 5.36
C SER A 91 12.05 -0.17 5.44
N GLN A 92 11.71 -0.74 4.28
CA GLN A 92 10.92 -1.96 4.20
C GLN A 92 11.70 -3.16 4.76
N LEU A 93 11.04 -4.01 5.53
CA LEU A 93 11.60 -5.28 5.99
C LEU A 93 11.52 -6.35 4.90
N PRO A 94 12.46 -7.32 4.90
CA PRO A 94 13.57 -7.49 5.85
C PRO A 94 14.70 -6.48 5.65
N GLN A 95 15.24 -5.94 6.74
CA GLN A 95 16.34 -4.97 6.74
C GLN A 95 17.57 -5.52 7.45
N THR A 96 18.74 -5.37 6.83
CA THR A 96 20.00 -5.87 7.33
C THR A 96 20.94 -4.74 7.74
N PHE A 97 21.47 -4.82 8.96
CA PHE A 97 22.48 -3.91 9.49
C PHE A 97 23.81 -4.62 9.71
N PHE A 98 24.90 -3.95 9.37
CA PHE A 98 26.25 -4.45 9.62
C PHE A 98 26.83 -3.77 10.86
N ILE A 99 27.11 -4.54 11.90
CA ILE A 99 27.67 -4.07 13.18
C ILE A 99 29.08 -4.64 13.33
N GLY A 100 30.07 -3.89 12.90
CA GLY A 100 31.45 -4.40 12.78
C GLY A 100 31.54 -5.56 11.80
N ASN A 101 31.88 -6.75 12.30
CA ASN A 101 31.92 -7.99 11.48
C ASN A 101 30.65 -8.84 11.60
N ASN A 102 29.65 -8.33 12.32
CA ASN A 102 28.42 -9.04 12.57
C ASN A 102 27.28 -8.50 11.69
N THR A 103 26.29 -9.34 11.49
CA THR A 103 25.08 -9.02 10.74
C THR A 103 23.87 -9.12 11.66
N LEU A 104 23.08 -8.07 11.70
CA LEU A 104 21.78 -8.02 12.38
C LEU A 104 20.69 -7.90 11.32
N LEU A 105 19.68 -8.76 11.41
CA LEU A 105 18.50 -8.77 10.55
C LEU A 105 17.28 -8.37 11.37
N TYR A 106 16.54 -7.37 10.91
CA TYR A 106 15.14 -7.16 11.27
C TYR A 106 14.27 -7.87 10.26
N SER A 107 13.34 -8.68 10.74
CA SER A 107 12.43 -9.42 9.86
C SER A 107 11.06 -9.56 10.48
N PHE A 108 10.12 -10.07 9.71
CA PHE A 108 8.78 -10.37 10.15
C PHE A 108 8.23 -11.61 9.45
N ASP A 109 7.26 -12.23 10.08
CA ASP A 109 6.29 -13.11 9.47
C ASP A 109 4.89 -12.76 9.97
N HIS A 110 3.86 -13.27 9.33
CA HIS A 110 2.50 -12.94 9.69
C HIS A 110 1.53 -14.10 9.47
N THR A 111 0.43 -14.07 10.20
CA THR A 111 -0.78 -14.82 9.91
C THR A 111 -1.89 -13.82 9.50
N PHE A 112 -3.12 -14.27 9.35
CA PHE A 112 -4.27 -13.36 9.19
C PHE A 112 -4.74 -12.74 10.52
N LEU A 113 -4.12 -13.10 11.66
CA LEU A 113 -4.44 -12.60 13.00
C LEU A 113 -3.42 -11.62 13.54
N ASP A 114 -2.14 -11.81 13.19
CA ASP A 114 -1.02 -11.14 13.82
C ASP A 114 0.19 -11.00 12.89
N VAL A 115 1.10 -10.12 13.30
CA VAL A 115 2.45 -9.97 12.72
C VAL A 115 3.46 -10.26 13.81
N ARG A 116 4.41 -11.15 13.57
CA ARG A 116 5.56 -11.34 14.42
C ARG A 116 6.75 -10.55 13.87
N LEU A 117 7.23 -9.59 14.66
CA LEU A 117 8.45 -8.82 14.40
C LEU A 117 9.59 -9.48 15.17
N PHE A 118 10.75 -9.68 14.55
CA PHE A 118 11.87 -10.33 15.23
C PHE A 118 13.23 -9.88 14.71
N LEU A 119 14.23 -10.03 15.59
CA LEU A 119 15.64 -9.88 15.27
C LEU A 119 16.28 -11.24 15.08
N ASP A 120 17.20 -11.34 14.13
CA ASP A 120 18.09 -12.47 13.93
C ASP A 120 19.52 -11.95 13.66
N GLY A 121 20.53 -12.76 13.92
CA GLY A 121 21.91 -12.36 13.71
C GLY A 121 22.90 -13.50 13.87
N ASN A 122 24.13 -13.27 13.39
CA ASN A 122 25.22 -14.22 13.51
C ASN A 122 26.03 -14.11 14.82
N PHE A 123 25.48 -13.44 15.82
CA PHE A 123 26.12 -13.17 17.11
C PHE A 123 25.08 -13.19 18.25
N ASP A 124 25.56 -13.10 19.49
CA ASP A 124 24.67 -13.03 20.66
C ASP A 124 23.94 -11.68 20.69
N LEU A 125 22.63 -11.71 20.42
CA LEU A 125 21.76 -10.52 20.37
C LEU A 125 21.67 -9.82 21.74
N SER A 126 21.96 -10.49 22.85
CA SER A 126 21.99 -9.85 24.18
C SER A 126 23.08 -8.78 24.31
N THR A 127 24.03 -8.74 23.39
CA THR A 127 25.11 -7.74 23.32
C THR A 127 24.72 -6.49 22.51
N LEU A 128 23.52 -6.46 21.91
CA LEU A 128 23.03 -5.30 21.17
C LEU A 128 22.87 -4.08 22.06
N GLY A 129 23.23 -2.93 21.51
CA GLY A 129 22.92 -1.64 22.16
C GLY A 129 21.43 -1.32 22.05
N SER A 130 20.93 -0.51 23.00
CA SER A 130 19.53 -0.09 23.08
C SER A 130 19.02 0.62 21.81
N ALA A 131 19.90 1.19 21.02
CA ALA A 131 19.54 1.79 19.72
C ALA A 131 18.93 0.79 18.73
N PHE A 132 19.20 -0.51 18.89
CA PHE A 132 18.66 -1.58 18.03
C PHE A 132 17.55 -2.37 18.69
N THR A 133 17.31 -2.16 19.98
CA THR A 133 16.38 -3.00 20.76
C THR A 133 15.22 -2.23 21.39
N ASP A 134 15.46 -0.97 21.77
CA ASP A 134 14.48 -0.21 22.54
C ASP A 134 13.69 0.74 21.63
N ASN A 135 12.37 0.82 21.87
CA ASN A 135 11.46 1.75 21.18
C ASN A 135 11.58 1.70 19.64
N GLN A 136 11.69 0.51 19.11
CA GLN A 136 11.71 0.32 17.66
C GLN A 136 10.29 0.51 17.10
N THR A 137 10.11 1.48 16.20
CA THR A 137 8.81 1.82 15.63
C THR A 137 8.68 1.21 14.25
N PHE A 138 7.56 0.51 14.04
CA PHE A 138 7.22 -0.12 12.78
C PHE A 138 5.90 0.40 12.27
N ARG A 139 5.81 0.53 10.96
CA ARG A 139 4.57 0.79 10.23
C ARG A 139 4.18 -0.49 9.50
N ILE A 140 2.97 -0.98 9.78
CA ILE A 140 2.44 -2.23 9.23
C ILE A 140 1.28 -1.88 8.33
N ALA A 141 1.35 -2.33 7.08
CA ALA A 141 0.33 -2.10 6.06
C ALA A 141 -0.28 -3.41 5.60
N VAL A 142 -1.59 -3.49 5.59
CA VAL A 142 -2.36 -4.59 5.00
C VAL A 142 -2.93 -4.11 3.67
N VAL A 143 -2.57 -4.78 2.59
CA VAL A 143 -2.90 -4.38 1.22
C VAL A 143 -3.53 -5.57 0.49
N PRO A 144 -4.71 -5.41 -0.12
CA PRO A 144 -5.27 -6.45 -0.98
C PRO A 144 -4.27 -6.84 -2.07
N SER A 145 -4.11 -8.14 -2.33
CA SER A 145 -3.07 -8.68 -3.20
C SER A 145 -3.08 -8.14 -4.64
N GLU A 146 -4.23 -7.68 -5.11
CA GLU A 146 -4.40 -7.07 -6.44
C GLU A 146 -3.74 -5.68 -6.57
N PHE A 147 -3.37 -5.06 -5.44
CA PHE A 147 -2.77 -3.72 -5.37
C PHE A 147 -1.37 -3.71 -4.75
N ALA A 148 -0.90 -4.85 -4.26
CA ALA A 148 0.39 -4.96 -3.62
C ALA A 148 1.50 -5.27 -4.63
N ASP A 149 2.56 -4.45 -4.61
CA ASP A 149 3.84 -4.78 -5.23
C ASP A 149 4.86 -5.06 -4.12
N ALA A 150 5.66 -6.10 -4.29
CA ALA A 150 6.61 -6.55 -3.27
C ALA A 150 7.73 -5.53 -2.98
N ASP A 151 8.03 -4.65 -3.92
CA ASP A 151 9.09 -3.64 -3.82
C ASP A 151 8.54 -2.20 -3.60
N MET A 152 7.27 -2.08 -3.17
CA MET A 152 6.61 -0.79 -3.00
C MET A 152 7.22 0.02 -1.87
N SER A 153 7.61 1.26 -2.13
CA SER A 153 8.03 2.20 -1.10
C SER A 153 6.84 2.65 -0.24
N MET A 154 7.10 3.20 0.96
CA MET A 154 6.04 3.71 1.83
C MET A 154 5.20 4.81 1.13
N ILE A 155 5.81 5.67 0.34
CA ILE A 155 5.11 6.74 -0.38
C ILE A 155 4.20 6.16 -1.45
N GLU A 156 4.71 5.25 -2.29
CA GLU A 156 3.93 4.57 -3.32
C GLU A 156 2.79 3.76 -2.73
N LEU A 157 3.02 3.13 -1.57
CA LEU A 157 1.99 2.41 -0.85
C LEU A 157 0.86 3.36 -0.43
N LEU A 158 1.17 4.46 0.27
CA LEU A 158 0.16 5.42 0.75
C LEU A 158 -0.63 6.05 -0.40
N GLU A 159 0.03 6.35 -1.52
CA GLU A 159 -0.63 6.83 -2.74
C GLU A 159 -1.56 5.76 -3.34
N THR A 160 -1.12 4.51 -3.40
CA THR A 160 -1.89 3.39 -3.96
C THR A 160 -3.17 3.14 -3.18
N ILE A 161 -3.09 3.17 -1.84
CA ILE A 161 -4.25 2.94 -0.96
C ILE A 161 -5.01 4.23 -0.63
N ASN A 162 -4.60 5.36 -1.21
CA ASN A 162 -5.19 6.69 -1.01
C ASN A 162 -5.34 7.08 0.48
N LEU A 163 -4.30 6.82 1.27
CA LEU A 163 -4.23 7.12 2.70
C LEU A 163 -3.30 8.32 2.96
N ASP A 164 -3.76 9.27 3.79
CA ASP A 164 -2.89 10.34 4.29
C ASP A 164 -2.10 9.84 5.52
N VAL A 165 -0.87 10.34 5.69
CA VAL A 165 -0.01 9.99 6.83
C VAL A 165 -0.69 10.32 8.18
N THR A 166 -1.58 11.31 8.20
CA THR A 166 -2.35 11.70 9.39
C THR A 166 -3.43 10.71 9.79
N ASP A 167 -3.82 9.81 8.89
CA ASP A 167 -4.86 8.81 9.13
C ASP A 167 -4.30 7.48 9.66
N ILE A 168 -2.97 7.39 9.82
CA ILE A 168 -2.31 6.18 10.32
C ILE A 168 -2.59 6.01 11.81
N GLN A 169 -3.14 4.86 12.18
CA GLN A 169 -3.44 4.53 13.57
C GLN A 169 -2.16 4.18 14.33
N ILE A 170 -1.93 4.84 15.48
CA ILE A 170 -0.84 4.49 16.39
C ILE A 170 -1.39 3.57 17.48
N ILE A 171 -0.82 2.38 17.59
CA ILE A 171 -1.17 1.41 18.63
C ILE A 171 -0.18 1.54 19.76
N GLY A 172 -0.68 1.92 20.93
CA GLY A 172 0.09 1.88 22.16
C GLY A 172 0.18 0.45 22.71
N ASN A 173 1.37 0.05 23.07
CA ASN A 173 1.63 -1.18 23.84
C ASN A 173 1.36 -0.95 25.31
#